data_7196e2785f1864a98c4c0d2b7e04a3d7
#
_entry.id   7196e2785f1864a98c4c0d2b7e04a3d7
#
_cell.length_a   1.000
_cell.length_b   1.000
_cell.length_c   1.000
_cell.angle_alpha   90.00
_cell.angle_beta   90.00
_cell.angle_gamma   90.00
#
_symmetry.space_group_name_H-M   'P 1'
#
loop_
_entity.id
_entity.type
_entity.pdbx_description
1 polymer ?
#
loop_
_entity_poly.entity_id
_entity_poly.type
_entity_poly.pdbx_seq_one_letter_code
_entity_poly.pdbx_strand_id
1 'polypeptide(L)'
;VRELGMLMGIPKHLVMRHPFPGPGLAIRILGPVTREQVKLLQQVDRIYLDEIWKAGVYNDISQAFAVLLPVRAVGVQGDKRTYDQVIALRAASTSDFMTATWYPFDYALLSRISNRITNEVQGVNRVVLDVSSKPPATIEWL
;
A
#
# COMPACT_ATOMS: atom_id res chain seq x y z
N VAL A 1 3.25 -24.52 3.40
CA VAL A 1 1.88 -24.05 3.69
C VAL A 1 1.13 -23.79 2.39
N ARG A 2 1.66 -22.97 1.44
CA ARG A 2 0.97 -22.62 0.17
C ARG A 2 0.67 -23.84 -0.70
N GLU A 3 1.61 -24.77 -0.86
CA GLU A 3 1.41 -26.02 -1.60
C GLU A 3 0.26 -26.85 -1.00
N LEU A 4 0.23 -26.99 0.33
CA LEU A 4 -0.85 -27.69 1.02
C LEU A 4 -2.20 -27.02 0.79
N GLY A 5 -2.25 -25.66 0.85
CA GLY A 5 -3.48 -24.93 0.56
C GLY A 5 -4.01 -25.17 -0.86
N MET A 6 -3.11 -25.23 -1.83
CA MET A 6 -3.45 -25.55 -3.22
C MET A 6 -4.00 -26.97 -3.36
N LEU A 7 -3.36 -27.96 -2.70
CA LEU A 7 -3.81 -29.36 -2.68
C LEU A 7 -5.19 -29.53 -2.03
N MET A 8 -5.51 -28.68 -1.04
CA MET A 8 -6.82 -28.66 -0.38
C MET A 8 -7.89 -27.94 -1.19
N GLY A 9 -7.60 -27.48 -2.40
CA GLY A 9 -8.55 -26.79 -3.27
C GLY A 9 -8.86 -25.34 -2.87
N ILE A 10 -8.04 -24.71 -2.02
CA ILE A 10 -8.19 -23.30 -1.70
C ILE A 10 -7.85 -22.48 -2.95
N PRO A 11 -8.71 -21.52 -3.35
CA PRO A 11 -8.46 -20.69 -4.53
C PRO A 11 -7.09 -20.01 -4.51
N LYS A 12 -6.37 -20.07 -5.62
CA LYS A 12 -5.00 -19.56 -5.75
C LYS A 12 -4.83 -18.12 -5.25
N HIS A 13 -5.80 -17.25 -5.54
CA HIS A 13 -5.76 -15.84 -5.12
C HIS A 13 -5.79 -15.67 -3.59
N LEU A 14 -6.37 -16.62 -2.84
CA LEU A 14 -6.33 -16.62 -1.37
C LEU A 14 -5.01 -17.17 -0.85
N VAL A 15 -4.52 -18.28 -1.45
CA VAL A 15 -3.26 -18.92 -1.05
C VAL A 15 -2.06 -18.00 -1.29
N MET A 16 -2.11 -17.19 -2.35
CA MET A 16 -1.01 -16.30 -2.77
C MET A 16 -1.09 -14.89 -2.18
N ARG A 17 -2.04 -14.62 -1.27
CA ARG A 17 -2.09 -13.32 -0.60
C ARG A 17 -0.79 -13.01 0.13
N HIS A 18 -0.42 -11.72 0.12
CA HIS A 18 0.69 -11.25 0.92
C HIS A 18 0.44 -11.52 2.41
N PRO A 19 1.45 -11.93 3.18
CA PRO A 19 1.31 -12.08 4.62
C PRO A 19 1.21 -10.70 5.27
N PHE A 20 0.30 -10.58 6.25
CA PHE A 20 0.17 -9.38 7.07
C PHE A 20 0.05 -9.77 8.54
N PRO A 21 0.53 -8.93 9.47
CA PRO A 21 0.30 -9.14 10.89
C PRO A 21 -1.19 -9.07 11.23
N GLY A 22 -1.58 -9.67 12.36
CA GLY A 22 -2.97 -9.74 12.81
C GLY A 22 -3.72 -8.39 12.86
N PRO A 23 -3.11 -7.27 13.35
CA PRO A 23 -3.75 -5.95 13.35
C PRO A 23 -4.04 -5.39 11.96
N GLY A 24 -3.34 -5.84 10.92
CA GLY A 24 -3.61 -5.52 9.53
C GLY A 24 -3.65 -4.01 9.24
N LEU A 25 -4.82 -3.51 8.90
CA LEU A 25 -5.00 -2.11 8.49
C LEU A 25 -4.72 -1.10 9.62
N ALA A 26 -4.97 -1.45 10.88
CA ALA A 26 -4.84 -0.50 11.99
C ALA A 26 -3.41 0.01 12.17
N ILE A 27 -2.39 -0.84 11.96
CA ILE A 27 -0.98 -0.44 12.08
C ILE A 27 -0.47 0.38 10.89
N ARG A 28 -1.31 0.65 9.92
CA ARG A 28 -1.01 1.49 8.75
C ARG A 28 -1.65 2.87 8.83
N ILE A 29 -2.31 3.16 9.97
CA ILE A 29 -2.81 4.50 10.32
C ILE A 29 -1.90 5.03 11.40
N LEU A 30 -1.00 5.95 11.04
CA LEU A 30 -0.06 6.54 12.00
C LEU A 30 -0.75 7.64 12.78
N GLY A 31 -1.30 7.28 13.95
CA GLY A 31 -2.05 8.19 14.82
C GLY A 31 -3.37 7.57 15.30
N PRO A 32 -4.31 8.40 15.76
CA PRO A 32 -5.62 7.92 16.18
C PRO A 32 -6.36 7.21 15.05
N VAL A 33 -6.91 6.03 15.34
CA VAL A 33 -7.66 5.25 14.35
C VAL A 33 -9.12 5.65 14.41
N THR A 34 -9.61 6.36 13.38
CA THR A 34 -11.02 6.72 13.24
C THR A 34 -11.68 5.95 12.11
N ARG A 35 -13.01 5.89 12.13
CA ARG A 35 -13.79 5.22 11.10
C ARG A 35 -13.58 5.84 9.71
N GLU A 36 -13.41 7.15 9.65
CA GLU A 36 -13.16 7.92 8.42
C GLU A 36 -11.78 7.56 7.82
N GLN A 37 -10.75 7.53 8.66
CA GLN A 37 -9.39 7.16 8.26
C GLN A 37 -9.31 5.69 7.80
N VAL A 38 -10.00 4.78 8.46
CA VAL A 38 -10.11 3.39 8.04
C VAL A 38 -10.73 3.28 6.65
N LYS A 39 -11.87 3.95 6.40
CA LYS A 39 -12.53 3.96 5.10
C LYS A 39 -11.65 4.55 4.01
N LEU A 40 -10.99 5.67 4.30
CA LEU A 40 -10.09 6.33 3.37
C LEU A 40 -8.92 5.39 2.98
N LEU A 41 -8.26 4.81 3.98
CA LEU A 41 -7.13 3.90 3.73
C LEU A 41 -7.56 2.62 3.00
N GLN A 42 -8.74 2.08 3.28
CA GLN A 42 -9.29 0.93 2.54
C GLN A 42 -9.50 1.24 1.05
N GLN A 43 -9.97 2.45 0.72
CA GLN A 43 -10.13 2.87 -0.69
C GLN A 43 -8.77 3.00 -1.39
N VAL A 44 -7.81 3.62 -0.73
CA VAL A 44 -6.45 3.77 -1.24
C VAL A 44 -5.78 2.41 -1.47
N ASP A 45 -5.80 1.56 -0.45
CA ASP A 45 -5.16 0.23 -0.50
C ASP A 45 -5.78 -0.65 -1.60
N ARG A 46 -7.09 -0.57 -1.79
CA ARG A 46 -7.80 -1.26 -2.87
C ARG A 46 -7.32 -0.79 -4.26
N ILE A 47 -7.19 0.52 -4.49
CA ILE A 47 -6.70 1.06 -5.77
C ILE A 47 -5.25 0.60 -6.00
N TYR A 48 -4.41 0.69 -4.98
CA TYR A 48 -3.01 0.30 -5.05
C TYR A 48 -2.84 -1.16 -5.43
N LEU A 49 -3.53 -2.06 -4.72
CA LEU A 49 -3.46 -3.49 -5.00
C LEU A 49 -4.10 -3.86 -6.35
N ASP A 50 -5.18 -3.20 -6.75
CA ASP A 50 -5.81 -3.40 -8.07
C ASP A 50 -4.83 -3.08 -9.21
N GLU A 51 -4.10 -1.98 -9.13
CA GLU A 51 -3.09 -1.62 -10.14
C GLU A 51 -1.90 -2.60 -10.17
N ILE A 52 -1.44 -3.05 -9.00
CA ILE A 52 -0.39 -4.08 -8.89
C ILE A 52 -0.83 -5.40 -9.54
N TRP A 53 -2.08 -5.81 -9.30
CA TRP A 53 -2.65 -7.01 -9.91
C TRP A 53 -2.77 -6.87 -11.43
N LYS A 54 -3.32 -5.76 -11.91
CA LYS A 54 -3.47 -5.48 -13.35
C LYS A 54 -2.14 -5.41 -14.09
N ALA A 55 -1.11 -4.90 -13.42
CA ALA A 55 0.25 -4.87 -13.97
C ALA A 55 0.94 -6.24 -13.96
N GLY A 56 0.36 -7.26 -13.32
CA GLY A 56 0.93 -8.60 -13.24
C GLY A 56 2.10 -8.76 -12.28
N VAL A 57 2.43 -7.73 -11.48
CA VAL A 57 3.60 -7.71 -10.59
C VAL A 57 3.31 -8.10 -9.15
N TYR A 58 2.08 -8.45 -8.82
CA TYR A 58 1.68 -8.80 -7.44
C TYR A 58 2.53 -9.93 -6.85
N ASN A 59 2.83 -10.95 -7.64
CA ASN A 59 3.59 -12.13 -7.15
C ASN A 59 5.10 -11.87 -7.06
N ASP A 60 5.62 -10.80 -7.66
CA ASP A 60 7.02 -10.38 -7.58
C ASP A 60 7.28 -9.57 -6.30
N ILE A 61 6.22 -9.10 -5.66
CA ILE A 61 6.23 -8.34 -4.43
C ILE A 61 5.89 -9.27 -3.28
N SER A 62 6.69 -9.23 -2.22
CA SER A 62 6.44 -10.06 -1.02
C SER A 62 5.36 -9.46 -0.13
N GLN A 63 5.32 -8.12 -0.05
CA GLN A 63 4.34 -7.39 0.73
C GLN A 63 4.15 -5.97 0.16
N ALA A 64 2.91 -5.59 -0.14
CA ALA A 64 2.54 -4.25 -0.60
C ALA A 64 1.33 -3.74 0.17
N PHE A 65 1.38 -2.48 0.57
CA PHE A 65 0.31 -1.81 1.31
C PHE A 65 0.45 -0.28 1.27
N ALA A 66 -0.64 0.41 1.55
CA ALA A 66 -0.65 1.85 1.76
C ALA A 66 -0.63 2.18 3.26
N VAL A 67 -0.04 3.32 3.59
CA VAL A 67 0.05 3.88 4.96
C VAL A 67 -0.54 5.28 4.97
N LEU A 68 -1.41 5.56 5.92
CA LEU A 68 -1.94 6.91 6.16
C LEU A 68 -1.01 7.65 7.12
N LEU A 69 -0.36 8.70 6.61
CA LEU A 69 0.55 9.50 7.42
C LEU A 69 -0.20 10.53 8.29
N PRO A 70 0.28 10.85 9.50
CA PRO A 70 -0.35 11.80 10.42
C PRO A 70 -0.05 13.24 10.04
N VAL A 71 0.07 13.53 8.75
CA VAL A 71 0.38 14.86 8.20
C VAL A 71 -0.58 15.20 7.08
N ARG A 72 -0.78 16.49 6.89
CA ARG A 72 -1.52 17.03 5.75
C ARG A 72 -0.62 17.88 4.89
N ALA A 73 -0.89 17.89 3.61
CA ALA A 73 -0.13 18.67 2.63
C ALA A 73 -1.05 19.61 1.86
N VAL A 74 -0.45 20.71 1.42
CA VAL A 74 -1.13 21.63 0.52
C VAL A 74 -1.21 21.00 -0.86
N GLY A 75 -2.38 21.12 -1.48
CA GLY A 75 -2.65 20.72 -2.86
C GLY A 75 -3.51 21.75 -3.57
N VAL A 76 -3.76 21.50 -4.83
CA VAL A 76 -4.68 22.29 -5.66
C VAL A 76 -5.63 21.30 -6.34
N GLN A 77 -6.94 21.56 -6.23
CA GLN A 77 -7.96 20.75 -6.89
C GLN A 77 -8.92 21.71 -7.63
N GLY A 78 -8.84 21.70 -8.95
CA GLY A 78 -9.40 22.77 -9.77
C GLY A 78 -8.71 24.11 -9.42
N ASP A 79 -9.50 25.15 -9.16
CA ASP A 79 -8.98 26.48 -8.76
C ASP A 79 -8.88 26.66 -7.23
N LYS A 80 -9.13 25.61 -6.45
CA LYS A 80 -9.16 25.69 -4.99
C LYS A 80 -7.91 25.05 -4.38
N ARG A 81 -7.34 25.76 -3.40
CA ARG A 81 -6.31 25.22 -2.52
C ARG A 81 -6.91 24.21 -1.56
N THR A 82 -6.30 23.03 -1.45
CA THR A 82 -6.69 21.98 -0.51
C THR A 82 -5.61 21.77 0.55
N TYR A 83 -6.02 21.15 1.67
CA TYR A 83 -5.12 20.75 2.75
C TYR A 83 -5.55 19.38 3.25
N ASP A 84 -5.02 18.35 2.57
CA ASP A 84 -5.50 16.96 2.68
C ASP A 84 -4.41 15.98 3.12
N GLN A 85 -4.81 14.73 3.31
CA GLN A 85 -3.96 13.65 3.80
C GLN A 85 -2.86 13.27 2.80
N VAL A 86 -1.76 12.77 3.36
CA VAL A 86 -0.63 12.21 2.62
C VAL A 86 -0.63 10.69 2.81
N ILE A 87 -0.49 9.97 1.70
CA ILE A 87 -0.39 8.51 1.67
C ILE A 87 1.05 8.11 1.33
N ALA A 88 1.62 7.19 2.10
CA ALA A 88 2.83 6.48 1.70
C ALA A 88 2.49 5.11 1.12
N LEU A 89 3.08 4.78 -0.02
CA LEU A 89 3.02 3.45 -0.60
C LEU A 89 4.26 2.67 -0.17
N ARG A 90 4.07 1.45 0.28
CA ARG A 90 5.14 0.53 0.63
C ARG A 90 5.02 -0.73 -0.22
N ALA A 91 6.12 -1.16 -0.83
CA ALA A 91 6.26 -2.47 -1.46
C ALA A 91 7.64 -3.01 -1.17
N ALA A 92 7.70 -4.21 -0.66
CA ALA A 92 8.95 -4.88 -0.30
C ALA A 92 9.08 -6.23 -0.99
N SER A 93 10.28 -6.53 -1.45
CA SER A 93 10.68 -7.83 -1.94
C SER A 93 11.69 -8.45 -0.97
N THR A 94 11.43 -9.68 -0.59
CA THR A 94 12.26 -10.43 0.37
C THR A 94 12.10 -11.93 0.14
N SER A 95 13.11 -12.69 0.54
CA SER A 95 13.09 -14.16 0.55
C SER A 95 12.83 -14.74 1.93
N ASP A 96 13.25 -14.07 2.99
CA ASP A 96 13.27 -14.59 4.36
C ASP A 96 12.62 -13.70 5.41
N PHE A 97 12.16 -12.50 5.02
CA PHE A 97 11.62 -11.44 5.89
C PHE A 97 12.62 -10.88 6.93
N MET A 98 13.86 -11.36 6.93
CA MET A 98 14.95 -10.82 7.77
C MET A 98 15.52 -9.56 7.12
N THR A 99 15.78 -9.63 5.82
CA THR A 99 16.20 -8.51 4.98
C THR A 99 15.16 -8.26 3.89
N ALA A 100 15.01 -7.03 3.46
CA ALA A 100 14.11 -6.67 2.39
C ALA A 100 14.61 -5.44 1.62
N THR A 101 14.34 -5.41 0.34
CA THR A 101 14.51 -4.23 -0.51
C THR A 101 13.15 -3.69 -0.93
N TRP A 102 13.06 -2.41 -1.23
CA TRP A 102 11.86 -1.86 -1.84
C TRP A 102 11.71 -2.39 -3.28
N TYR A 103 10.45 -2.58 -3.74
CA TYR A 103 10.18 -3.05 -5.09
C TYR A 103 10.31 -1.88 -6.09
N PRO A 104 11.14 -2.02 -7.15
CA PRO A 104 11.38 -0.97 -8.14
C PRO A 104 10.24 -0.92 -9.17
N PHE A 105 9.17 -0.24 -8.84
CA PHE A 105 8.05 -0.05 -9.77
C PHE A 105 8.46 0.70 -11.03
N ASP A 106 7.85 0.30 -12.14
CA ASP A 106 7.87 1.11 -13.35
C ASP A 106 7.21 2.48 -13.12
N TYR A 107 7.79 3.54 -13.71
CA TYR A 107 7.30 4.91 -13.56
C TYR A 107 5.84 5.07 -14.02
N ALA A 108 5.46 4.45 -15.14
CA ALA A 108 4.11 4.54 -15.67
C ALA A 108 3.09 3.91 -14.71
N LEU A 109 3.44 2.80 -14.04
CA LEU A 109 2.61 2.16 -13.03
C LEU A 109 2.45 3.07 -11.80
N LEU A 110 3.54 3.63 -11.27
CA LEU A 110 3.47 4.57 -10.15
C LEU A 110 2.64 5.80 -10.47
N SER A 111 2.79 6.35 -11.67
CA SER A 111 1.99 7.48 -12.13
C SER A 111 0.50 7.16 -12.17
N ARG A 112 0.12 6.00 -12.70
CA ARG A 112 -1.30 5.56 -12.70
C ARG A 112 -1.84 5.38 -11.29
N ILE A 113 -1.09 4.70 -10.40
CA ILE A 113 -1.48 4.49 -8.99
C ILE A 113 -1.72 5.85 -8.32
N SER A 114 -0.75 6.76 -8.41
CA SER A 114 -0.84 8.10 -7.79
C SER A 114 -2.02 8.89 -8.33
N ASN A 115 -2.21 8.93 -9.66
CA ASN A 115 -3.31 9.64 -10.29
C ASN A 115 -4.67 9.07 -9.90
N ARG A 116 -4.81 7.75 -9.86
CA ARG A 116 -6.05 7.11 -9.42
C ARG A 116 -6.36 7.44 -7.95
N ILE A 117 -5.38 7.32 -7.07
CA ILE A 117 -5.58 7.61 -5.63
C ILE A 117 -6.03 9.06 -5.44
N THR A 118 -5.32 10.02 -6.03
CA THR A 118 -5.62 11.45 -5.84
C THR A 118 -6.91 11.91 -6.51
N ASN A 119 -7.37 11.23 -7.56
CA ASN A 119 -8.61 11.57 -8.27
C ASN A 119 -9.84 10.83 -7.73
N GLU A 120 -9.68 9.58 -7.27
CA GLU A 120 -10.80 8.73 -6.85
C GLU A 120 -11.05 8.77 -5.34
N VAL A 121 -10.04 9.12 -4.51
CA VAL A 121 -10.15 9.15 -3.05
C VAL A 121 -10.19 10.59 -2.56
N GLN A 122 -11.37 11.04 -2.14
CA GLN A 122 -11.54 12.36 -1.54
C GLN A 122 -10.73 12.48 -0.23
N GLY A 123 -10.03 13.61 -0.04
CA GLY A 123 -9.25 13.89 1.15
C GLY A 123 -7.79 13.41 1.08
N VAL A 124 -7.33 12.97 -0.09
CA VAL A 124 -5.92 12.64 -0.38
C VAL A 124 -5.44 13.51 -1.53
N ASN A 125 -4.37 14.26 -1.32
CA ASN A 125 -3.78 15.10 -2.36
C ASN A 125 -2.30 14.81 -2.63
N ARG A 126 -1.71 13.85 -1.91
CA ARG A 126 -0.30 13.51 -2.08
C ARG A 126 -0.03 12.04 -1.83
N VAL A 127 0.73 11.45 -2.74
CA VAL A 127 1.23 10.07 -2.66
C VAL A 127 2.75 10.11 -2.68
N VAL A 128 3.39 9.39 -1.75
CA VAL A 128 4.84 9.20 -1.69
C VAL A 128 5.17 7.71 -1.72
N LEU A 129 6.37 7.36 -2.14
CA LEU A 129 6.85 5.98 -2.15
C LEU A 129 7.93 5.83 -1.07
N ASP A 130 7.80 4.83 -0.21
CA ASP A 130 8.84 4.45 0.73
C ASP A 130 9.87 3.55 0.03
N VAL A 131 11.08 4.09 -0.15
CA VAL A 131 12.22 3.44 -0.81
C VAL A 131 13.25 2.87 0.19
N SER A 132 12.85 2.70 1.45
CA SER A 132 13.73 2.21 2.50
C SER A 132 13.92 0.71 2.44
N SER A 133 15.16 0.25 2.61
CA SER A 133 15.47 -1.17 2.77
C SER A 133 15.42 -1.61 4.24
N LYS A 134 15.25 -2.91 4.46
CA LYS A 134 15.37 -3.53 5.78
C LYS A 134 16.66 -4.36 5.84
N PRO A 135 17.61 -4.04 6.73
CA PRO A 135 17.69 -2.85 7.56
C PRO A 135 17.97 -1.58 6.76
N PRO A 136 17.91 -0.33 7.31
CA PRO A 136 17.59 -0.04 8.72
C PRO A 136 16.10 0.03 9.04
N ALA A 137 15.23 0.20 8.03
CA ALA A 137 13.79 0.23 8.25
C ALA A 137 13.21 -1.17 8.49
N THR A 138 12.01 -1.24 8.99
CA THR A 138 11.17 -2.46 8.97
C THR A 138 10.30 -2.49 7.70
N ILE A 139 9.63 -3.60 7.41
CA ILE A 139 8.68 -3.65 6.29
C ILE A 139 7.44 -2.82 6.67
N GLU A 140 6.83 -3.12 7.81
CA GLU A 140 5.73 -2.34 8.38
C GLU A 140 6.25 -1.05 9.02
N TRP A 141 5.38 -0.05 9.18
CA TRP A 141 5.73 1.24 9.76
C TRP A 141 5.51 1.34 11.28
N LEU A 142 4.66 0.44 11.83
CA LEU A 142 4.42 0.29 13.28
C LEU A 142 4.55 -1.16 13.70
#